data_6e5505df9dd59f770d2fbe7533d6aefc
#
_entry.id   6e5505df9dd59f770d2fbe7533d6aefc
#
_cell.length_a   1.000
_cell.length_b   1.000
_cell.length_c   1.000
_cell.angle_alpha   90.00
_cell.angle_beta   90.00
_cell.angle_gamma   90.00
#
_symmetry.space_group_name_H-M   'P 1'
#
loop_
_entity.id
_entity.type
_entity.pdbx_description
1 polymer ?
#
loop_
_entity_poly.entity_id
_entity_poly.type
_entity_poly.pdbx_seq_one_letter_code
_entity_poly.pdbx_strand_id
1 'polypeptide(L)'
;MKYDFDEIVPRRGTHSVKWELDSDPDILPMWVADMDFRTAPPVVEALRRRVEHGIFGYAQAPQAYYDAVVKWFERRHGWHTEPEWILHTTGVIPALSAILKALTQPGDKILVQTPVYNHFFISIRNSGCRTAENDLTYRGGAYTIDFADLERKAADPEVKAMLLCNPHNPAGRV
;
A
#
# COMPACT_ATOMS: atom_id res chain seq x y z
N MET A 1 16.28 -6.55 22.74
CA MET A 1 15.12 -7.43 23.01
C MET A 1 15.05 -8.41 21.85
N LYS A 2 15.02 -9.71 22.11
CA LYS A 2 14.88 -10.76 21.08
C LYS A 2 13.40 -11.04 20.92
N TYR A 3 12.88 -10.92 19.70
CA TYR A 3 11.50 -11.28 19.39
C TYR A 3 11.41 -12.77 19.08
N ASP A 4 10.33 -13.43 19.50
CA ASP A 4 10.04 -14.82 19.18
C ASP A 4 9.13 -14.85 17.94
N PHE A 5 9.70 -15.26 16.80
CA PHE A 5 8.97 -15.42 15.54
C PHE A 5 8.54 -16.87 15.30
N ASP A 6 8.88 -17.79 16.20
CA ASP A 6 8.50 -19.21 16.12
C ASP A 6 7.22 -19.49 16.95
N GLU A 7 6.78 -18.50 17.76
CA GLU A 7 5.54 -18.62 18.52
C GLU A 7 4.33 -18.75 17.58
N ILE A 8 3.59 -19.84 17.71
CA ILE A 8 2.33 -20.03 16.98
C ILE A 8 1.23 -19.27 17.69
N VAL A 9 0.72 -18.23 17.06
CA VAL A 9 -0.39 -17.41 17.57
C VAL A 9 -1.68 -17.85 16.89
N PRO A 10 -2.64 -18.47 17.59
CA PRO A 10 -3.93 -18.85 17.01
C PRO A 10 -4.67 -17.62 16.45
N ARG A 11 -5.11 -17.70 15.20
CA ARG A 11 -5.80 -16.60 14.49
C ARG A 11 -7.27 -16.93 14.19
N ARG A 12 -7.67 -18.20 14.24
CA ARG A 12 -9.09 -18.60 14.09
C ARG A 12 -9.88 -18.20 15.34
N GLY A 13 -11.13 -17.76 15.17
CA GLY A 13 -11.96 -17.22 16.25
C GLY A 13 -11.61 -15.80 16.69
N THR A 14 -10.80 -15.07 15.91
CA THR A 14 -10.36 -13.70 16.22
C THR A 14 -10.89 -12.66 15.24
N HIS A 15 -11.86 -13.01 14.41
CA HIS A 15 -12.39 -12.19 13.32
C HIS A 15 -11.35 -11.81 12.27
N SER A 16 -10.32 -12.66 12.10
CA SER A 16 -9.29 -12.49 11.07
C SER A 16 -9.86 -12.88 9.70
N VAL A 17 -10.03 -11.92 8.80
CA VAL A 17 -10.49 -12.20 7.43
C VAL A 17 -9.58 -13.21 6.74
N LYS A 18 -8.27 -13.15 6.95
CA LYS A 18 -7.29 -14.09 6.40
C LYS A 18 -7.59 -15.53 6.79
N TRP A 19 -7.91 -15.77 8.06
CA TRP A 19 -8.04 -17.10 8.63
C TRP A 19 -9.47 -17.63 8.70
N GLU A 20 -10.49 -16.79 8.46
CA GLU A 20 -11.90 -17.14 8.59
C GLU A 20 -12.66 -17.11 7.26
N LEU A 21 -11.99 -16.67 6.17
CA LEU A 21 -12.61 -16.66 4.83
C LEU A 21 -12.96 -18.09 4.37
N ASP A 22 -12.10 -19.06 4.71
CA ASP A 22 -12.33 -20.46 4.46
C ASP A 22 -12.57 -21.19 5.78
N SER A 23 -13.62 -22.02 5.82
CA SER A 23 -14.00 -22.80 6.99
C SER A 23 -13.19 -24.09 7.15
N ASP A 24 -12.49 -24.54 6.11
CA ASP A 24 -11.66 -25.74 6.14
C ASP A 24 -10.41 -25.47 7.01
N PRO A 25 -10.23 -26.21 8.13
CA PRO A 25 -9.10 -26.00 9.03
C PRO A 25 -7.75 -26.37 8.42
N ASP A 26 -7.73 -27.22 7.39
CA ASP A 26 -6.50 -27.72 6.77
C ASP A 26 -5.96 -26.77 5.69
N ILE A 27 -6.73 -25.77 5.29
CA ILE A 27 -6.29 -24.76 4.35
C ILE A 27 -5.40 -23.73 5.04
N LEU A 28 -4.15 -23.62 4.57
CA LEU A 28 -3.23 -22.57 4.96
C LEU A 28 -3.47 -21.31 4.11
N PRO A 29 -3.98 -20.21 4.68
CA PRO A 29 -4.25 -19.00 3.90
C PRO A 29 -2.95 -18.26 3.57
N MET A 30 -2.72 -18.03 2.26
CA MET A 30 -1.54 -17.30 1.75
C MET A 30 -1.91 -16.18 0.76
N TRP A 31 -3.17 -15.74 0.77
CA TRP A 31 -3.70 -14.79 -0.21
C TRP A 31 -3.56 -13.32 0.19
N VAL A 32 -3.36 -13.03 1.47
CA VAL A 32 -3.19 -11.68 2.00
C VAL A 32 -1.93 -11.60 2.87
N ALA A 33 -1.26 -10.47 2.84
CA ALA A 33 0.08 -10.31 3.39
C ALA A 33 0.13 -9.83 4.85
N ASP A 34 -0.99 -9.83 5.59
CA ASP A 34 -0.93 -9.56 7.03
C ASP A 34 -0.14 -10.67 7.75
N MET A 35 0.79 -10.27 8.59
CA MET A 35 1.69 -11.19 9.29
C MET A 35 0.99 -11.82 10.49
N ASP A 36 1.39 -13.07 10.79
CA ASP A 36 0.86 -13.83 11.92
C ASP A 36 1.75 -13.73 13.18
N PHE A 37 2.75 -12.87 13.14
CA PHE A 37 3.61 -12.56 14.28
C PHE A 37 2.97 -11.53 15.21
N ARG A 38 3.26 -11.64 16.50
CA ARG A 38 2.86 -10.59 17.47
C ARG A 38 3.47 -9.26 17.10
N THR A 39 2.68 -8.22 17.28
CA THR A 39 3.18 -6.83 17.18
C THR A 39 4.28 -6.60 18.21
N ALA A 40 5.31 -5.84 17.84
CA ALA A 40 6.43 -5.53 18.70
C ALA A 40 5.99 -4.95 20.05
N PRO A 41 6.52 -5.43 21.19
CA PRO A 41 6.10 -5.00 22.53
C PRO A 41 6.09 -3.49 22.75
N PRO A 42 7.05 -2.68 22.25
CA PRO A 42 6.98 -1.22 22.38
C PRO A 42 5.75 -0.59 21.72
N VAL A 43 5.28 -1.17 20.60
CA VAL A 43 4.07 -0.70 19.91
C VAL A 43 2.83 -1.04 20.74
N VAL A 44 2.75 -2.28 21.24
CA VAL A 44 1.63 -2.71 22.12
C VAL A 44 1.55 -1.84 23.37
N GLU A 45 2.71 -1.53 23.97
CA GLU A 45 2.77 -0.70 25.16
C GLU A 45 2.34 0.76 24.90
N ALA A 46 2.72 1.31 23.75
CA ALA A 46 2.26 2.64 23.34
C ALA A 46 0.73 2.71 23.17
N LEU A 47 0.16 1.66 22.55
CA LEU A 47 -1.29 1.53 22.40
C LEU A 47 -1.99 1.37 23.77
N ARG A 48 -1.43 0.56 24.67
CA ARG A 48 -1.98 0.35 26.02
C ARG A 48 -2.08 1.68 26.78
N ARG A 49 -0.99 2.46 26.83
CA ARG A 49 -1.01 3.79 27.48
C ARG A 49 -2.06 4.70 26.87
N ARG A 50 -2.29 4.64 25.56
CA ARG A 50 -3.32 5.45 24.91
C ARG A 50 -4.73 5.00 25.29
N VAL A 51 -4.96 3.70 25.38
CA VAL A 51 -6.23 3.12 25.83
C VAL A 51 -6.50 3.47 27.29
N GLU A 52 -5.51 3.35 28.16
CA GLU A 52 -5.62 3.71 29.59
C GLU A 52 -5.94 5.19 29.82
N HIS A 53 -5.48 6.08 28.95
CA HIS A 53 -5.87 7.50 28.96
C HIS A 53 -7.37 7.69 28.71
N GLY A 54 -8.02 6.86 27.92
CA GLY A 54 -9.48 6.73 27.80
C GLY A 54 -10.20 7.84 27.02
N ILE A 55 -9.52 8.90 26.57
CA ILE A 55 -10.14 10.00 25.83
C ILE A 55 -9.64 9.98 24.38
N PHE A 56 -10.55 9.66 23.44
CA PHE A 56 -10.28 9.51 22.01
C PHE A 56 -11.02 10.63 21.24
N GLY A 57 -10.54 11.85 21.39
CA GLY A 57 -11.07 13.00 20.65
C GLY A 57 -10.28 13.27 19.37
N TYR A 58 -10.41 14.49 18.88
CA TYR A 58 -9.57 14.96 17.77
C TYR A 58 -8.11 14.94 18.19
N ALA A 59 -7.28 14.21 17.44
CA ALA A 59 -5.86 14.08 17.71
C ALA A 59 -5.04 14.70 16.58
N GLN A 60 -3.90 15.26 16.94
CA GLN A 60 -2.92 15.77 16.00
C GLN A 60 -1.69 14.86 16.04
N ALA A 61 -1.08 14.60 14.89
CA ALA A 61 0.20 13.91 14.85
C ALA A 61 1.28 14.77 15.54
N PRO A 62 2.01 14.24 16.54
CA PRO A 62 3.05 14.99 17.22
C PRO A 62 4.28 15.15 16.31
N GLN A 63 5.14 16.15 16.58
CA GLN A 63 6.38 16.37 15.84
C GLN A 63 7.23 15.10 15.77
N ALA A 64 7.29 14.32 16.85
CA ALA A 64 8.04 13.05 16.88
C ALA A 64 7.60 12.03 15.84
N TYR A 65 6.36 12.09 15.35
CA TYR A 65 5.89 11.26 14.23
C TYR A 65 6.59 11.65 12.93
N TYR A 66 6.59 12.95 12.60
CA TYR A 66 7.24 13.46 11.39
C TYR A 66 8.75 13.21 11.42
N ASP A 67 9.39 13.47 12.56
CA ASP A 67 10.80 13.20 12.76
C ASP A 67 11.15 11.70 12.56
N ALA A 68 10.27 10.81 13.00
CA ALA A 68 10.47 9.38 12.83
C ALA A 68 10.38 8.95 11.35
N VAL A 69 9.42 9.52 10.60
CA VAL A 69 9.26 9.26 9.16
C VAL A 69 10.48 9.78 8.38
N VAL A 70 10.88 11.04 8.60
CA VAL A 70 12.05 11.64 7.94
C VAL A 70 13.32 10.82 8.20
N LYS A 71 13.60 10.51 9.48
CA LYS A 71 14.76 9.69 9.87
C LYS A 71 14.73 8.28 9.28
N TRP A 72 13.53 7.70 9.10
CA TRP A 72 13.39 6.39 8.47
C TRP A 72 13.81 6.43 7.01
N PHE A 73 13.26 7.37 6.22
CA PHE A 73 13.57 7.50 4.80
C PHE A 73 15.04 7.84 4.57
N GLU A 74 15.62 8.75 5.35
CA GLU A 74 17.03 9.08 5.27
C GLU A 74 17.92 7.87 5.56
N ARG A 75 17.67 7.19 6.68
CA ARG A 75 18.51 6.04 7.11
C ARG A 75 18.38 4.81 6.23
N ARG A 76 17.17 4.53 5.74
CA ARG A 76 16.88 3.27 5.02
C ARG A 76 17.01 3.41 3.51
N HIS A 77 16.81 4.59 2.99
CA HIS A 77 16.71 4.82 1.54
C HIS A 77 17.62 5.95 1.06
N GLY A 78 18.35 6.63 1.94
CA GLY A 78 19.17 7.80 1.58
C GLY A 78 18.34 8.96 1.02
N TRP A 79 17.04 9.00 1.33
CA TRP A 79 16.13 10.00 0.83
C TRP A 79 15.81 11.02 1.91
N HIS A 80 16.29 12.23 1.71
CA HIS A 80 15.98 13.36 2.59
C HIS A 80 14.61 13.92 2.25
N THR A 81 13.72 13.95 3.22
CA THR A 81 12.35 14.49 3.12
C THR A 81 12.12 15.54 4.18
N GLU A 82 11.23 16.51 3.89
CA GLU A 82 10.86 17.55 4.85
C GLU A 82 9.53 17.18 5.53
N PRO A 83 9.33 17.51 6.81
CA PRO A 83 8.09 17.25 7.53
C PRO A 83 6.85 17.80 6.80
N GLU A 84 6.96 18.95 6.16
CA GLU A 84 5.89 19.64 5.44
C GLU A 84 5.44 18.91 4.18
N TRP A 85 6.22 17.95 3.68
CA TRP A 85 5.85 17.11 2.54
C TRP A 85 4.99 15.91 2.93
N ILE A 86 4.83 15.68 4.23
CA ILE A 86 4.13 14.51 4.76
C ILE A 86 2.66 14.85 5.00
N LEU A 87 1.79 14.27 4.19
CA LEU A 87 0.34 14.36 4.35
C LEU A 87 -0.23 13.06 4.93
N HIS A 88 -1.06 13.19 5.94
CA HIS A 88 -1.71 12.06 6.61
C HIS A 88 -2.97 11.62 5.89
N THR A 89 -3.11 10.33 5.69
CA THR A 89 -4.35 9.72 5.18
C THR A 89 -4.69 8.46 6.00
N THR A 90 -5.93 8.01 5.88
CA THR A 90 -6.40 6.80 6.59
C THR A 90 -5.93 5.49 5.94
N GLY A 91 -5.12 5.55 4.89
CA GLY A 91 -4.55 4.40 4.18
C GLY A 91 -4.15 4.73 2.75
N VAL A 92 -3.43 3.81 2.10
CA VAL A 92 -2.92 4.00 0.73
C VAL A 92 -4.03 4.13 -0.30
N ILE A 93 -5.09 3.33 -0.23
CA ILE A 93 -6.20 3.40 -1.20
C ILE A 93 -7.00 4.71 -1.07
N PRO A 94 -7.35 5.21 0.12
CA PRO A 94 -7.87 6.57 0.28
C PRO A 94 -6.93 7.65 -0.25
N ALA A 95 -5.61 7.52 -0.03
CA ALA A 95 -4.61 8.44 -0.57
C ALA A 95 -4.63 8.47 -2.10
N LEU A 96 -4.58 7.30 -2.75
CA LEU A 96 -4.65 7.18 -4.21
C LEU A 96 -5.93 7.83 -4.75
N SER A 97 -7.07 7.56 -4.13
CA SER A 97 -8.35 8.15 -4.55
C SER A 97 -8.37 9.67 -4.41
N ALA A 98 -7.79 10.21 -3.34
CA ALA A 98 -7.67 11.65 -3.14
C ALA A 98 -6.74 12.29 -4.17
N ILE A 99 -5.58 11.68 -4.44
CA ILE A 99 -4.60 12.15 -5.43
C ILE A 99 -5.21 12.15 -6.84
N LEU A 100 -5.87 11.05 -7.24
CA LEU A 100 -6.51 10.99 -8.55
C LEU A 100 -7.55 12.08 -8.73
N LYS A 101 -8.43 12.28 -7.74
CA LYS A 101 -9.43 13.35 -7.77
C LYS A 101 -8.85 14.76 -7.79
N ALA A 102 -7.67 14.95 -7.19
CA ALA A 102 -6.99 16.24 -7.17
C ALA A 102 -6.30 16.58 -8.52
N LEU A 103 -5.80 15.54 -9.22
CA LEU A 103 -4.96 15.71 -10.41
C LEU A 103 -5.67 15.46 -11.73
N THR A 104 -6.91 14.91 -11.71
CA THR A 104 -7.58 14.46 -12.93
C THR A 104 -9.05 14.91 -12.99
N GLN A 105 -9.61 14.84 -14.19
CA GLN A 105 -11.02 15.05 -14.46
C GLN A 105 -11.70 13.74 -14.90
N PRO A 106 -13.01 13.59 -14.72
CA PRO A 106 -13.74 12.45 -15.27
C PRO A 106 -13.48 12.31 -16.79
N GLY A 107 -13.15 11.09 -17.21
CA GLY A 107 -12.79 10.76 -18.58
C GLY A 107 -11.28 10.74 -18.87
N ASP A 108 -10.44 11.33 -18.04
CA ASP A 108 -9.00 11.24 -18.16
C ASP A 108 -8.51 9.77 -18.03
N LYS A 109 -7.36 9.48 -18.60
CA LYS A 109 -6.72 8.17 -18.50
C LYS A 109 -5.61 8.14 -17.45
N ILE A 110 -5.54 7.02 -16.73
CA ILE A 110 -4.48 6.72 -15.77
C ILE A 110 -3.71 5.50 -16.27
N LEU A 111 -2.41 5.68 -16.46
CA LEU A 111 -1.52 4.61 -16.93
C LEU A 111 -1.16 3.68 -15.78
N VAL A 112 -1.26 2.38 -16.03
CA VAL A 112 -0.87 1.31 -15.09
C VAL A 112 -0.15 0.20 -15.83
N GLN A 113 0.71 -0.54 -15.15
CA GLN A 113 1.47 -1.68 -15.70
C GLN A 113 0.82 -2.99 -15.29
N THR A 114 0.17 -3.69 -16.22
CA THR A 114 -0.62 -4.89 -15.95
C THR A 114 0.18 -6.19 -16.16
N PRO A 115 -0.13 -7.26 -15.38
CA PRO A 115 -1.10 -7.32 -14.28
C PRO A 115 -0.65 -6.51 -13.07
N VAL A 116 -1.57 -5.83 -12.39
CA VAL A 116 -1.27 -4.99 -11.21
C VAL A 116 -2.36 -5.12 -10.16
N TYR A 117 -2.08 -4.65 -8.96
CA TYR A 117 -2.97 -4.66 -7.81
C TYR A 117 -4.38 -4.14 -8.18
N ASN A 118 -5.38 -4.99 -7.95
CA ASN A 118 -6.76 -4.78 -8.42
C ASN A 118 -7.41 -3.49 -7.90
N HIS A 119 -7.02 -3.01 -6.72
CA HIS A 119 -7.56 -1.76 -6.16
C HIS A 119 -7.14 -0.52 -6.96
N PHE A 120 -6.10 -0.57 -7.79
CA PHE A 120 -5.78 0.51 -8.71
C PHE A 120 -6.93 0.75 -9.70
N PHE A 121 -7.44 -0.30 -10.31
CA PHE A 121 -8.58 -0.22 -11.23
C PHE A 121 -9.85 0.31 -10.55
N ILE A 122 -10.08 -0.11 -9.29
CA ILE A 122 -11.21 0.35 -8.50
C ILE A 122 -11.08 1.85 -8.22
N SER A 123 -9.91 2.32 -7.79
CA SER A 123 -9.65 3.72 -7.49
C SER A 123 -9.77 4.61 -8.74
N ILE A 124 -9.25 4.16 -9.88
CA ILE A 124 -9.34 4.84 -11.16
C ILE A 124 -10.81 4.99 -11.58
N ARG A 125 -11.54 3.90 -11.61
CA ARG A 125 -12.98 3.88 -11.98
C ARG A 125 -13.81 4.77 -11.05
N ASN A 126 -13.58 4.69 -9.74
CA ASN A 126 -14.33 5.48 -8.74
C ASN A 126 -13.99 6.98 -8.80
N SER A 127 -12.89 7.34 -9.45
CA SER A 127 -12.53 8.73 -9.74
C SER A 127 -13.11 9.23 -11.08
N GLY A 128 -13.89 8.39 -11.78
CA GLY A 128 -14.45 8.72 -13.09
C GLY A 128 -13.45 8.62 -14.23
N CYS A 129 -12.26 8.10 -13.98
CA CYS A 129 -11.18 7.96 -14.95
C CYS A 129 -11.23 6.61 -15.68
N ARG A 130 -10.49 6.52 -16.78
CA ARG A 130 -10.28 5.30 -17.56
C ARG A 130 -8.85 4.78 -17.34
N THR A 131 -8.67 3.50 -17.49
CA THR A 131 -7.33 2.88 -17.41
C THR A 131 -6.66 2.88 -18.78
N ALA A 132 -5.38 3.26 -18.84
CA ALA A 132 -4.47 2.98 -19.95
C ALA A 132 -3.51 1.88 -19.46
N GLU A 133 -3.50 0.73 -20.13
CA GLU A 133 -2.77 -0.44 -19.66
C GLU A 133 -1.50 -0.63 -20.46
N ASN A 134 -0.33 -0.64 -19.78
CA ASN A 134 0.96 -1.08 -20.31
C ASN A 134 1.22 -2.49 -19.82
N ASP A 135 0.97 -3.47 -20.68
CA ASP A 135 1.10 -4.88 -20.31
C ASP A 135 2.57 -5.25 -20.13
N LEU A 136 2.89 -5.79 -18.94
CA LEU A 136 4.20 -6.36 -18.68
C LEU A 136 4.41 -7.62 -19.52
N THR A 137 5.58 -7.73 -20.14
CA THR A 137 5.95 -8.92 -20.90
C THR A 137 6.52 -9.99 -19.98
N TYR A 138 5.94 -11.19 -19.98
CA TYR A 138 6.47 -12.33 -19.24
C TYR A 138 7.32 -13.21 -20.13
N ARG A 139 8.63 -13.33 -19.82
CA ARG A 139 9.57 -14.20 -20.54
C ARG A 139 10.59 -14.80 -19.57
N GLY A 140 10.89 -16.08 -19.72
CA GLY A 140 11.94 -16.74 -18.96
C GLY A 140 11.76 -16.70 -17.43
N GLY A 141 10.52 -16.71 -16.93
CA GLY A 141 10.22 -16.65 -15.50
C GLY A 141 10.22 -15.22 -14.91
N ALA A 142 10.39 -14.19 -15.72
CA ALA A 142 10.43 -12.80 -15.26
C ALA A 142 9.49 -11.88 -16.04
N TYR A 143 8.96 -10.88 -15.35
CA TYR A 143 8.23 -9.79 -15.97
C TYR A 143 9.19 -8.65 -16.34
N THR A 144 8.96 -8.03 -17.48
CA THR A 144 9.70 -6.86 -17.97
C THR A 144 8.75 -5.81 -18.52
N ILE A 145 9.16 -4.56 -18.49
CA ILE A 145 8.38 -3.43 -19.03
C ILE A 145 8.60 -3.37 -20.55
N ASP A 146 7.49 -3.24 -21.31
CA ASP A 146 7.55 -2.81 -22.69
C ASP A 146 7.64 -1.27 -22.72
N PHE A 147 8.88 -0.76 -22.78
CA PHE A 147 9.13 0.69 -22.75
C PHE A 147 8.62 1.40 -24.01
N ALA A 148 8.59 0.73 -25.17
CA ALA A 148 8.07 1.36 -26.39
C ALA A 148 6.54 1.57 -26.31
N ASP A 149 5.82 0.59 -25.75
CA ASP A 149 4.39 0.74 -25.46
C ASP A 149 4.14 1.76 -24.36
N LEU A 150 4.96 1.76 -23.30
CA LEU A 150 4.87 2.73 -22.21
C LEU A 150 5.01 4.16 -22.71
N GLU A 151 6.04 4.44 -23.51
CA GLU A 151 6.31 5.75 -24.09
C GLU A 151 5.13 6.22 -24.98
N ARG A 152 4.66 5.34 -25.85
CA ARG A 152 3.52 5.64 -26.72
C ARG A 152 2.26 6.00 -25.93
N LYS A 153 1.96 5.26 -24.87
CA LYS A 153 0.79 5.49 -24.00
C LYS A 153 0.95 6.73 -23.12
N ALA A 154 2.15 6.97 -22.62
CA ALA A 154 2.46 8.16 -21.82
C ALA A 154 2.37 9.46 -22.67
N ALA A 155 2.61 9.36 -23.97
CA ALA A 155 2.47 10.49 -24.90
C ALA A 155 1.02 10.81 -25.27
N ASP A 156 0.05 9.95 -24.93
CA ASP A 156 -1.38 10.21 -25.15
C ASP A 156 -1.83 11.41 -24.29
N PRO A 157 -2.36 12.50 -24.90
CA PRO A 157 -2.77 13.69 -24.15
C PRO A 157 -3.91 13.45 -23.16
N GLU A 158 -4.66 12.35 -23.29
CA GLU A 158 -5.68 11.96 -22.32
C GLU A 158 -5.09 11.29 -21.07
N VAL A 159 -3.83 10.80 -21.12
CA VAL A 159 -3.13 10.24 -19.95
C VAL A 159 -2.59 11.35 -19.08
N LYS A 160 -3.12 11.47 -17.86
CA LYS A 160 -2.78 12.56 -16.93
C LYS A 160 -1.89 12.14 -15.79
N ALA A 161 -1.86 10.84 -15.45
CA ALA A 161 -1.05 10.30 -14.39
C ALA A 161 -0.70 8.84 -14.66
N MET A 162 0.34 8.36 -13.98
CA MET A 162 0.72 6.96 -13.92
C MET A 162 0.70 6.50 -12.46
N LEU A 163 0.11 5.34 -12.21
CA LEU A 163 0.25 4.62 -10.95
C LEU A 163 1.32 3.55 -11.08
N LEU A 164 2.48 3.81 -10.51
CA LEU A 164 3.59 2.87 -10.45
C LEU A 164 3.48 2.00 -9.19
N CYS A 165 3.41 0.69 -9.37
CA CYS A 165 3.48 -0.28 -8.27
C CYS A 165 4.93 -0.74 -8.09
N ASN A 166 5.60 -0.30 -7.01
CA ASN A 166 6.98 -0.67 -6.74
C ASN A 166 7.23 -0.83 -5.22
N PRO A 167 7.66 -1.99 -4.71
CA PRO A 167 7.76 -3.30 -5.39
C PRO A 167 6.44 -3.72 -6.03
N HIS A 168 6.53 -4.36 -7.21
CA HIS A 168 5.35 -4.60 -8.05
C HIS A 168 4.51 -5.78 -7.55
N ASN A 169 3.23 -5.54 -7.26
CA ASN A 169 2.25 -6.58 -6.93
C ASN A 169 1.33 -6.82 -8.16
N PRO A 170 1.24 -8.04 -8.73
CA PRO A 170 1.78 -9.31 -8.21
C PRO A 170 3.13 -9.76 -8.83
N ALA A 171 3.73 -9.00 -9.74
CA ALA A 171 4.87 -9.46 -10.52
C ALA A 171 6.17 -9.67 -9.70
N GLY A 172 6.27 -9.09 -8.49
CA GLY A 172 7.44 -9.21 -7.62
C GLY A 172 8.69 -8.50 -8.14
N ARG A 173 8.55 -7.55 -9.06
CA ARG A 173 9.66 -6.75 -9.62
C ARG A 173 9.90 -5.48 -8.79
N VAL A 174 11.14 -5.05 -8.78
CA VAL A 174 11.61 -3.79 -8.18
C VAL A 174 12.31 -3.00 -9.27
#